data_14f32272318691a2f481161e1a86aed0
#
_entry.id   14f32272318691a2f481161e1a86aed0
#
_cell.length_a   1.000
_cell.length_b   1.000
_cell.length_c   1.000
_cell.angle_alpha   90.00
_cell.angle_beta   90.00
_cell.angle_gamma   90.00
#
_symmetry.space_group_name_H-M   'P 1'
#
loop_
_entity.id
_entity.type
_entity.pdbx_description
1 polymer ?
#
loop_
_entity_poly.entity_id
_entity_poly.type
_entity_poly.pdbx_seq_one_letter_code
_entity_poly.pdbx_strand_id
1 'polypeptide(L)'
;KVVRESMFPPFETSVVIDPHGAYTTSAALVAKVEEGARRLGVEGREAVVLAGTGPVGKASAHLLARLGFRVRLTSRKEERARESAREIRERWGTEVEGIRVADQREALEALRGSSVVVASGAPGVELVSEETLRELEGGKPVIMADLNAVPPTGIAGLRPDHDLEEFRPGIFGIGALAVGKLKNRVEREILRRARLEGRGVYDLDYAFRTARELLRGGGGEVRLAPLVLSY
;
A
#
# COMPACT_ATOMS: atom_id res chain seq x y z
N LYS A 1 15.32 15.67 3.39
CA LYS A 1 16.76 15.91 3.55
C LYS A 1 16.99 17.29 4.17
N VAL A 2 16.63 18.39 3.50
CA VAL A 2 16.85 19.77 3.97
C VAL A 2 16.38 20.00 5.42
N VAL A 3 15.15 19.59 5.76
CA VAL A 3 14.60 19.79 7.11
C VAL A 3 15.44 19.08 8.19
N ARG A 4 15.91 17.85 7.93
CA ARG A 4 16.79 17.14 8.89
C ARG A 4 18.12 17.84 9.09
N GLU A 5 18.72 18.34 8.01
CA GLU A 5 20.00 19.01 8.02
C GLU A 5 19.96 20.41 8.67
N SER A 6 18.74 20.97 8.78
CA SER A 6 18.51 22.26 9.44
C SER A 6 18.24 22.16 10.95
N MET A 7 18.12 20.94 11.48
CA MET A 7 17.86 20.71 12.90
C MET A 7 19.17 20.51 13.67
N PHE A 8 19.31 21.24 14.76
CA PHE A 8 20.43 21.07 15.70
C PHE A 8 19.98 21.45 17.12
N PRO A 9 20.55 20.83 18.16
CA PRO A 9 20.19 21.15 19.55
C PRO A 9 20.43 22.62 19.88
N PRO A 10 19.52 23.33 20.57
CA PRO A 10 18.21 22.84 21.03
C PRO A 10 17.05 23.05 20.04
N PHE A 11 17.34 23.42 18.79
CA PHE A 11 16.36 23.75 17.75
C PHE A 11 15.96 22.49 16.96
N GLU A 12 15.32 21.55 17.67
CA GLU A 12 14.80 20.31 17.10
C GLU A 12 13.28 20.30 17.19
N THR A 13 12.61 19.68 16.21
CA THR A 13 11.15 19.52 16.17
C THR A 13 10.74 18.19 15.56
N SER A 14 9.50 17.83 15.76
CA SER A 14 8.91 16.69 15.03
C SER A 14 8.54 17.07 13.61
N VAL A 15 8.86 16.18 12.66
CA VAL A 15 8.51 16.32 11.23
C VAL A 15 7.69 15.14 10.79
N VAL A 16 6.42 15.38 10.47
CA VAL A 16 5.53 14.36 9.88
C VAL A 16 5.54 14.51 8.36
N ILE A 17 5.88 13.43 7.68
CA ILE A 17 5.96 13.39 6.20
C ILE A 17 4.86 12.47 5.69
N ASP A 18 3.78 13.08 5.20
CA ASP A 18 2.65 12.35 4.61
C ASP A 18 2.07 13.14 3.42
N PRO A 19 2.72 13.09 2.25
CA PRO A 19 2.30 13.89 1.10
C PRO A 19 0.89 13.49 0.65
N HIS A 20 -0.07 14.39 0.84
CA HIS A 20 -1.50 14.19 0.52
C HIS A 20 -2.10 12.91 1.14
N GLY A 21 -1.65 12.49 2.31
CA GLY A 21 -2.12 11.26 2.97
C GLY A 21 -1.64 9.97 2.30
N ALA A 22 -0.65 10.04 1.39
CA ALA A 22 -0.22 8.88 0.62
C ALA A 22 0.52 7.85 1.47
N TYR A 23 1.34 8.29 2.43
CA TYR A 23 2.15 7.38 3.24
C TYR A 23 1.30 6.63 4.25
N THR A 24 0.40 7.32 4.95
CA THR A 24 -0.53 6.68 5.90
C THR A 24 -1.50 5.75 5.18
N THR A 25 -1.97 6.10 3.96
CA THR A 25 -2.83 5.24 3.15
C THR A 25 -2.09 3.97 2.72
N SER A 26 -0.90 4.11 2.14
CA SER A 26 -0.09 2.96 1.69
C SER A 26 0.32 2.07 2.85
N ALA A 27 0.69 2.66 3.99
CA ALA A 27 1.02 1.94 5.20
C ALA A 27 -0.16 1.10 5.71
N ALA A 28 -1.36 1.67 5.78
CA ALA A 28 -2.56 0.97 6.20
C ALA A 28 -2.95 -0.14 5.22
N LEU A 29 -2.92 0.15 3.91
CA LEU A 29 -3.20 -0.82 2.86
C LEU A 29 -2.28 -2.03 2.95
N VAL A 30 -0.96 -1.79 2.89
CA VAL A 30 0.02 -2.89 2.83
C VAL A 30 0.07 -3.67 4.15
N ALA A 31 -0.15 -3.04 5.30
CA ALA A 31 -0.28 -3.75 6.57
C ALA A 31 -1.50 -4.68 6.60
N LYS A 32 -2.66 -4.26 6.03
CA LYS A 32 -3.83 -5.14 5.88
C LYS A 32 -3.57 -6.29 4.90
N VAL A 33 -2.89 -6.03 3.79
CA VAL A 33 -2.48 -7.08 2.83
C VAL A 33 -1.55 -8.09 3.51
N GLU A 34 -0.54 -7.64 4.25
CA GLU A 34 0.38 -8.51 4.99
C GLU A 34 -0.36 -9.39 6.01
N GLU A 35 -1.25 -8.80 6.77
CA GLU A 35 -2.08 -9.53 7.74
C GLU A 35 -3.02 -10.53 7.05
N GLY A 36 -3.64 -10.13 5.93
CA GLY A 36 -4.48 -11.00 5.12
C GLY A 36 -3.68 -12.18 4.55
N ALA A 37 -2.51 -11.93 3.99
CA ALA A 37 -1.63 -12.96 3.46
C ALA A 37 -1.24 -13.99 4.53
N ARG A 38 -0.95 -13.51 5.73
CA ARG A 38 -0.65 -14.38 6.88
C ARG A 38 -1.86 -15.22 7.30
N ARG A 39 -3.05 -14.61 7.39
CA ARG A 39 -4.29 -15.31 7.81
C ARG A 39 -4.73 -16.37 6.80
N LEU A 40 -4.61 -16.09 5.51
CA LEU A 40 -5.04 -16.96 4.43
C LEU A 40 -3.95 -17.96 4.00
N GLY A 41 -2.75 -17.92 4.58
CA GLY A 41 -1.65 -18.77 4.17
C GLY A 41 -1.19 -18.50 2.75
N VAL A 42 -1.21 -17.25 2.29
CA VAL A 42 -0.78 -16.88 0.95
C VAL A 42 0.74 -17.01 0.83
N GLU A 43 1.20 -18.02 0.10
CA GLU A 43 2.62 -18.32 -0.11
C GLU A 43 3.22 -17.59 -1.32
N GLY A 44 2.38 -17.18 -2.27
CA GLY A 44 2.81 -16.50 -3.50
C GLY A 44 3.48 -15.15 -3.20
N ARG A 45 4.48 -14.79 -4.02
CA ARG A 45 5.28 -13.55 -3.87
C ARG A 45 5.19 -12.62 -5.07
N GLU A 46 4.14 -12.77 -5.89
CA GLU A 46 3.87 -11.87 -7.00
C GLU A 46 2.82 -10.84 -6.58
N ALA A 47 3.11 -9.56 -6.81
CA ALA A 47 2.17 -8.48 -6.54
C ALA A 47 2.04 -7.55 -7.76
N VAL A 48 0.84 -7.05 -7.99
CA VAL A 48 0.55 -6.09 -9.07
C VAL A 48 -0.07 -4.83 -8.47
N VAL A 49 0.49 -3.67 -8.80
CA VAL A 49 -0.07 -2.36 -8.44
C VAL A 49 -0.61 -1.71 -9.71
N LEU A 50 -1.91 -1.84 -9.91
CA LEU A 50 -2.62 -1.29 -11.06
C LEU A 50 -2.73 0.24 -10.98
N ALA A 51 -2.47 0.91 -12.11
CA ALA A 51 -2.43 2.37 -12.21
C ALA A 51 -1.54 3.03 -11.14
N GLY A 52 -0.42 2.38 -10.81
CA GLY A 52 0.42 2.63 -9.63
C GLY A 52 1.34 3.85 -9.71
N THR A 53 1.25 4.70 -10.73
CA THR A 53 2.19 5.82 -10.93
C THR A 53 1.96 7.03 -10.01
N GLY A 54 0.86 7.03 -9.25
CA GLY A 54 0.58 8.05 -8.24
C GLY A 54 1.36 7.83 -6.93
N PRO A 55 1.33 8.81 -6.00
CA PRO A 55 2.08 8.74 -4.75
C PRO A 55 1.72 7.50 -3.90
N VAL A 56 0.43 7.15 -3.80
CA VAL A 56 -0.02 5.97 -3.05
C VAL A 56 0.45 4.68 -3.73
N GLY A 57 0.30 4.58 -5.06
CA GLY A 57 0.73 3.39 -5.80
C GLY A 57 2.24 3.15 -5.68
N LYS A 58 3.06 4.19 -5.82
CA LYS A 58 4.53 4.09 -5.65
C LYS A 58 4.93 3.69 -4.23
N ALA A 59 4.33 4.29 -3.22
CA ALA A 59 4.60 3.95 -1.83
C ALA A 59 4.13 2.52 -1.48
N SER A 60 2.98 2.08 -2.00
CA SER A 60 2.49 0.70 -1.83
C SER A 60 3.40 -0.32 -2.52
N ALA A 61 3.84 -0.02 -3.75
CA ALA A 61 4.78 -0.88 -4.48
C ALA A 61 6.11 -1.04 -3.74
N HIS A 62 6.66 0.06 -3.21
CA HIS A 62 7.83 0.03 -2.35
C HIS A 62 7.64 -0.87 -1.12
N LEU A 63 6.56 -0.67 -0.36
CA LEU A 63 6.30 -1.45 0.85
C LEU A 63 6.09 -2.94 0.56
N LEU A 64 5.38 -3.29 -0.52
CA LEU A 64 5.21 -4.67 -0.97
C LEU A 64 6.55 -5.32 -1.36
N ALA A 65 7.41 -4.58 -2.10
CA ALA A 65 8.75 -5.05 -2.44
C ALA A 65 9.60 -5.30 -1.18
N ARG A 66 9.52 -4.45 -0.17
CA ARG A 66 10.18 -4.66 1.13
C ARG A 66 9.66 -5.87 1.91
N LEU A 67 8.43 -6.29 1.67
CA LEU A 67 7.88 -7.53 2.22
C LEU A 67 8.31 -8.78 1.42
N GLY A 68 9.15 -8.62 0.40
CA GLY A 68 9.67 -9.69 -0.43
C GLY A 68 8.77 -10.09 -1.60
N PHE A 69 7.80 -9.26 -1.98
CA PHE A 69 7.05 -9.46 -3.20
C PHE A 69 7.85 -8.99 -4.42
N ARG A 70 7.76 -9.75 -5.53
CA ARG A 70 8.10 -9.25 -6.86
C ARG A 70 6.94 -8.38 -7.34
N VAL A 71 7.18 -7.08 -7.49
CA VAL A 71 6.12 -6.10 -7.73
C VAL A 71 6.17 -5.62 -9.17
N ARG A 72 5.04 -5.75 -9.86
CA ARG A 72 4.77 -5.10 -11.15
C ARG A 72 3.89 -3.87 -10.91
N LEU A 73 4.42 -2.71 -11.26
CA LEU A 73 3.72 -1.44 -11.20
C LEU A 73 3.25 -1.06 -12.60
N THR A 74 1.95 -0.76 -12.74
CA THR A 74 1.37 -0.60 -14.08
C THR A 74 0.95 0.84 -14.40
N SER A 75 0.97 1.13 -15.69
CA SER A 75 0.41 2.33 -16.30
C SER A 75 -0.08 2.02 -17.72
N ARG A 76 -1.03 2.82 -18.23
CA ARG A 76 -1.42 2.76 -19.65
C ARG A 76 -0.27 3.13 -20.61
N LYS A 77 0.74 3.86 -20.13
CA LYS A 77 1.94 4.23 -20.86
C LYS A 77 3.15 3.56 -20.20
N GLU A 78 3.88 2.76 -20.97
CA GLU A 78 5.02 1.99 -20.48
C GLU A 78 6.13 2.91 -19.92
N GLU A 79 6.40 4.02 -20.59
CA GLU A 79 7.41 5.00 -20.15
C GLU A 79 7.12 5.51 -18.75
N ARG A 80 5.83 5.81 -18.45
CA ARG A 80 5.41 6.26 -17.11
C ARG A 80 5.57 5.17 -16.04
N ALA A 81 5.29 3.93 -16.39
CA ALA A 81 5.49 2.82 -15.46
C ALA A 81 6.99 2.64 -15.15
N ARG A 82 7.83 2.64 -16.17
CA ARG A 82 9.29 2.53 -16.03
C ARG A 82 9.91 3.73 -15.28
N GLU A 83 9.43 4.93 -15.55
CA GLU A 83 9.85 6.14 -14.82
C GLU A 83 9.49 6.03 -13.34
N SER A 84 8.26 5.63 -13.01
CA SER A 84 7.83 5.42 -11.63
C SER A 84 8.64 4.33 -10.92
N ALA A 85 9.02 3.27 -11.60
CA ALA A 85 9.92 2.23 -11.07
C ALA A 85 11.31 2.79 -10.75
N ARG A 86 11.87 3.64 -11.63
CA ARG A 86 13.15 4.34 -11.37
C ARG A 86 13.06 5.27 -10.17
N GLU A 87 11.98 6.07 -10.07
CA GLU A 87 11.76 6.96 -8.92
C GLU A 87 11.69 6.18 -7.60
N ILE A 88 11.05 5.01 -7.59
CA ILE A 88 10.98 4.12 -6.40
C ILE A 88 12.38 3.67 -6.02
N ARG A 89 13.18 3.21 -6.98
CA ARG A 89 14.57 2.79 -6.74
C ARG A 89 15.44 3.93 -6.22
N GLU A 90 15.36 5.09 -6.85
CA GLU A 90 16.15 6.27 -6.45
C GLU A 90 15.77 6.78 -5.05
N ARG A 91 14.48 6.74 -4.73
CA ARG A 91 13.97 7.27 -3.47
C ARG A 91 14.13 6.33 -2.29
N TRP A 92 13.92 5.03 -2.50
CA TRP A 92 13.81 4.04 -1.43
C TRP A 92 14.72 2.82 -1.59
N GLY A 93 15.46 2.71 -2.68
CA GLY A 93 16.39 1.61 -2.92
C GLY A 93 15.72 0.26 -3.20
N THR A 94 14.43 0.22 -3.54
CA THR A 94 13.70 -1.02 -3.85
C THR A 94 13.47 -1.18 -5.34
N GLU A 95 13.57 -2.42 -5.82
CA GLU A 95 13.33 -2.76 -7.21
C GLU A 95 11.86 -3.15 -7.43
N VAL A 96 11.26 -2.53 -8.43
CA VAL A 96 9.93 -2.89 -8.95
C VAL A 96 9.98 -2.87 -10.47
N GLU A 97 9.15 -3.67 -11.12
CA GLU A 97 9.03 -3.70 -12.56
C GLU A 97 7.93 -2.77 -13.04
N GLY A 98 8.25 -1.85 -13.95
CA GLY A 98 7.26 -0.99 -14.59
C GLY A 98 6.77 -1.60 -15.89
N ILE A 99 5.47 -1.94 -15.98
CA ILE A 99 4.87 -2.55 -17.16
C ILE A 99 3.66 -1.76 -17.68
N ARG A 100 3.36 -1.93 -18.97
CA ARG A 100 2.16 -1.39 -19.58
C ARG A 100 0.95 -2.28 -19.27
N VAL A 101 -0.17 -1.63 -18.89
CA VAL A 101 -1.50 -2.24 -18.85
C VAL A 101 -2.51 -1.17 -19.30
N ALA A 102 -3.02 -1.32 -20.51
CA ALA A 102 -3.89 -0.34 -21.12
C ALA A 102 -5.33 -0.83 -21.34
N ASP A 103 -5.56 -2.13 -21.30
CA ASP A 103 -6.86 -2.78 -21.51
C ASP A 103 -7.05 -3.99 -20.59
N GLN A 104 -8.24 -4.60 -20.62
CA GLN A 104 -8.60 -5.74 -19.74
C GLN A 104 -7.81 -7.02 -20.08
N ARG A 105 -7.41 -7.22 -21.35
CA ARG A 105 -6.57 -8.37 -21.73
C ARG A 105 -5.18 -8.25 -21.11
N GLU A 106 -4.56 -7.09 -21.23
CA GLU A 106 -3.26 -6.84 -20.59
C GLU A 106 -3.37 -6.89 -19.05
N ALA A 107 -4.51 -6.43 -18.48
CA ALA A 107 -4.78 -6.56 -17.06
C ALA A 107 -4.82 -8.04 -16.65
N LEU A 108 -5.57 -8.90 -17.34
CA LEU A 108 -5.62 -10.32 -17.07
C LEU A 108 -4.23 -10.98 -17.13
N GLU A 109 -3.44 -10.69 -18.17
CA GLU A 109 -2.07 -11.18 -18.30
C GLU A 109 -1.18 -10.75 -17.15
N ALA A 110 -1.30 -9.48 -16.73
CA ALA A 110 -0.57 -8.94 -15.58
C ALA A 110 -1.01 -9.57 -14.25
N LEU A 111 -2.25 -9.95 -14.09
CA LEU A 111 -2.81 -10.51 -12.85
C LEU A 111 -2.56 -12.01 -12.70
N ARG A 112 -2.36 -12.74 -13.79
CA ARG A 112 -2.10 -14.19 -13.73
C ARG A 112 -0.89 -14.50 -12.85
N GLY A 113 -1.10 -15.42 -11.90
CA GLY A 113 -0.07 -15.84 -10.95
C GLY A 113 0.23 -14.84 -9.84
N SER A 114 -0.42 -13.67 -9.80
CA SER A 114 -0.27 -12.75 -8.68
C SER A 114 -1.06 -13.25 -7.46
N SER A 115 -0.50 -13.02 -6.29
CA SER A 115 -1.12 -13.31 -5.00
C SER A 115 -1.66 -12.05 -4.31
N VAL A 116 -1.21 -10.88 -4.78
CA VAL A 116 -1.65 -9.58 -4.28
C VAL A 116 -1.90 -8.63 -5.45
N VAL A 117 -3.04 -7.98 -5.44
CA VAL A 117 -3.41 -6.94 -6.41
C VAL A 117 -3.83 -5.67 -5.66
N VAL A 118 -3.29 -4.54 -6.05
CA VAL A 118 -3.66 -3.23 -5.52
C VAL A 118 -4.15 -2.34 -6.65
N ALA A 119 -5.41 -1.93 -6.61
CA ALA A 119 -5.96 -0.93 -7.52
C ALA A 119 -5.79 0.47 -6.91
N SER A 120 -4.99 1.32 -7.56
CA SER A 120 -4.71 2.69 -7.12
C SER A 120 -5.01 3.73 -8.22
N GLY A 121 -5.98 3.43 -9.07
CA GLY A 121 -6.44 4.29 -10.15
C GLY A 121 -7.25 5.50 -9.69
N ALA A 122 -7.64 6.32 -10.65
CA ALA A 122 -8.53 7.46 -10.41
C ALA A 122 -9.93 6.97 -9.99
N PRO A 123 -10.65 7.74 -9.16
CA PRO A 123 -12.04 7.46 -8.82
C PRO A 123 -12.93 7.27 -10.05
N GLY A 124 -13.82 6.28 -10.00
CA GLY A 124 -14.76 5.98 -11.09
C GLY A 124 -14.15 5.31 -12.32
N VAL A 125 -12.93 4.76 -12.21
CA VAL A 125 -12.27 4.02 -13.29
C VAL A 125 -12.12 2.57 -12.92
N GLU A 126 -12.80 1.68 -13.63
CA GLU A 126 -12.65 0.23 -13.47
C GLU A 126 -11.34 -0.24 -14.12
N LEU A 127 -10.50 -0.93 -13.35
CA LEU A 127 -9.21 -1.47 -13.77
C LEU A 127 -9.25 -2.99 -13.96
N VAL A 128 -10.14 -3.67 -13.24
CA VAL A 128 -10.35 -5.12 -13.32
C VAL A 128 -11.85 -5.36 -13.48
N SER A 129 -12.23 -5.87 -14.65
CA SER A 129 -13.62 -6.15 -14.98
C SER A 129 -14.11 -7.46 -14.36
N GLU A 130 -15.44 -7.62 -14.37
CA GLU A 130 -16.10 -8.87 -13.97
C GLU A 130 -15.61 -10.08 -14.77
N GLU A 131 -15.36 -9.91 -16.07
CA GLU A 131 -14.86 -10.98 -16.95
C GLU A 131 -13.42 -11.37 -16.56
N THR A 132 -12.57 -10.38 -16.29
CA THR A 132 -11.20 -10.62 -15.82
C THR A 132 -11.19 -11.39 -14.51
N LEU A 133 -12.09 -11.06 -13.56
CA LEU A 133 -12.19 -11.77 -12.28
C LEU A 133 -12.60 -13.23 -12.45
N ARG A 134 -13.56 -13.54 -13.33
CA ARG A 134 -13.99 -14.93 -13.61
C ARG A 134 -12.83 -15.81 -14.10
N GLU A 135 -11.92 -15.26 -14.89
CA GLU A 135 -10.72 -15.98 -15.36
C GLU A 135 -9.69 -16.26 -14.25
N LEU A 136 -9.81 -15.59 -13.09
CA LEU A 136 -8.91 -15.75 -11.94
C LEU A 136 -9.53 -16.59 -10.82
N GLU A 137 -10.83 -16.89 -10.89
CA GLU A 137 -11.58 -17.64 -9.86
C GLU A 137 -11.05 -19.07 -9.69
N GLY A 138 -11.18 -19.62 -8.47
CA GLY A 138 -10.88 -21.01 -8.17
C GLY A 138 -9.39 -21.38 -8.16
N GLY A 139 -8.52 -20.40 -8.31
CA GLY A 139 -7.06 -20.57 -8.19
C GLY A 139 -6.56 -20.56 -6.74
N LYS A 140 -5.27 -20.28 -6.57
CA LYS A 140 -4.69 -20.02 -5.24
C LYS A 140 -5.29 -18.73 -4.66
N PRO A 141 -5.37 -18.60 -3.33
CA PRO A 141 -5.91 -17.39 -2.70
C PRO A 141 -5.21 -16.12 -3.19
N VAL A 142 -6.00 -15.16 -3.63
CA VAL A 142 -5.55 -13.83 -4.09
C VAL A 142 -6.16 -12.75 -3.20
N ILE A 143 -5.35 -11.81 -2.73
CA ILE A 143 -5.83 -10.63 -2.02
C ILE A 143 -5.89 -9.47 -2.99
N MET A 144 -7.07 -8.91 -3.15
CA MET A 144 -7.29 -7.72 -3.97
C MET A 144 -7.68 -6.54 -3.11
N ALA A 145 -6.97 -5.44 -3.23
CA ALA A 145 -7.25 -4.21 -2.50
C ALA A 145 -7.58 -3.07 -3.45
N ASP A 146 -8.67 -2.37 -3.19
CA ASP A 146 -9.12 -1.23 -3.98
C ASP A 146 -9.19 0.03 -3.12
N LEU A 147 -8.54 1.09 -3.57
CA LEU A 147 -8.54 2.39 -2.90
C LEU A 147 -9.65 3.32 -3.39
N ASN A 148 -10.43 2.88 -4.38
CA ASN A 148 -11.53 3.65 -4.93
C ASN A 148 -12.86 3.30 -4.24
N ALA A 149 -13.50 4.31 -3.64
CA ALA A 149 -14.84 4.18 -3.05
C ALA A 149 -15.97 4.69 -3.95
N VAL A 150 -15.64 5.24 -5.14
CA VAL A 150 -16.61 5.84 -6.08
C VAL A 150 -16.94 4.84 -7.18
N PRO A 151 -18.21 4.49 -7.37
CA PRO A 151 -18.61 3.61 -8.47
C PRO A 151 -18.37 4.23 -9.87
N PRO A 152 -17.95 3.42 -10.86
CA PRO A 152 -17.50 2.05 -10.70
C PRO A 152 -16.21 1.98 -9.88
N THR A 153 -16.11 0.96 -9.01
CA THR A 153 -14.89 0.71 -8.25
C THR A 153 -13.76 0.25 -9.16
N GLY A 154 -12.51 0.34 -8.70
CA GLY A 154 -11.36 -0.07 -9.50
C GLY A 154 -11.35 -1.57 -9.79
N ILE A 155 -11.95 -2.38 -8.91
CA ILE A 155 -12.12 -3.83 -9.07
C ILE A 155 -13.61 -4.15 -9.01
N ALA A 156 -14.14 -4.75 -10.08
CA ALA A 156 -15.56 -5.07 -10.18
C ALA A 156 -16.06 -5.92 -9.01
N GLY A 157 -17.17 -5.54 -8.39
CA GLY A 157 -17.78 -6.27 -7.28
C GLY A 157 -17.05 -6.15 -5.93
N LEU A 158 -15.88 -5.54 -5.86
CA LEU A 158 -15.21 -5.26 -4.60
C LEU A 158 -15.83 -4.03 -3.94
N ARG A 159 -16.53 -4.24 -2.82
CA ARG A 159 -17.17 -3.14 -2.10
C ARG A 159 -16.17 -2.37 -1.23
N PRO A 160 -16.40 -1.07 -1.03
CA PRO A 160 -15.50 -0.23 -0.21
C PRO A 160 -15.37 -0.69 1.26
N ASP A 161 -16.36 -1.39 1.80
CA ASP A 161 -16.39 -1.87 3.18
C ASP A 161 -15.80 -3.27 3.39
N HIS A 162 -15.49 -4.02 2.33
CA HIS A 162 -14.83 -5.33 2.45
C HIS A 162 -13.54 -5.22 3.28
N ASP A 163 -13.39 -6.12 4.23
CA ASP A 163 -12.20 -6.19 5.11
C ASP A 163 -11.67 -7.64 5.19
N LEU A 164 -10.98 -8.05 4.13
CA LEU A 164 -10.53 -9.42 3.90
C LEU A 164 -11.69 -10.42 3.75
N GLU A 165 -12.76 -9.99 3.12
CA GLU A 165 -13.91 -10.84 2.80
C GLU A 165 -13.71 -11.51 1.45
N GLU A 166 -14.08 -12.80 1.36
CA GLU A 166 -14.14 -13.50 0.09
C GLU A 166 -15.34 -12.99 -0.72
N PHE A 167 -15.09 -12.31 -1.82
CA PHE A 167 -16.15 -11.75 -2.68
C PHE A 167 -16.27 -12.49 -4.02
N ARG A 168 -15.31 -13.34 -4.33
CA ARG A 168 -15.29 -14.32 -5.43
C ARG A 168 -14.56 -15.57 -4.97
N PRO A 169 -14.82 -16.75 -5.56
CA PRO A 169 -14.14 -17.97 -5.20
C PRO A 169 -12.61 -17.84 -5.22
N GLY A 170 -11.98 -17.90 -4.04
CA GLY A 170 -10.54 -17.74 -3.84
C GLY A 170 -10.02 -16.30 -3.91
N ILE A 171 -10.89 -15.27 -4.05
CA ILE A 171 -10.49 -13.87 -4.13
C ILE A 171 -11.02 -13.09 -2.93
N PHE A 172 -10.12 -12.53 -2.14
CA PHE A 172 -10.40 -11.81 -0.89
C PHE A 172 -10.22 -10.31 -1.07
N GLY A 173 -11.24 -9.53 -0.72
CA GLY A 173 -11.29 -8.10 -0.94
C GLY A 173 -10.92 -7.26 0.28
N ILE A 174 -10.17 -6.18 0.04
CA ILE A 174 -9.92 -5.10 1.00
C ILE A 174 -10.32 -3.79 0.34
N GLY A 175 -11.42 -3.19 0.81
CA GLY A 175 -11.96 -1.97 0.23
C GLY A 175 -11.45 -0.68 0.86
N ALA A 176 -11.72 0.43 0.19
CA ALA A 176 -11.22 1.75 0.54
C ALA A 176 -11.61 2.21 1.96
N LEU A 177 -12.83 1.88 2.44
CA LEU A 177 -13.27 2.23 3.79
C LEU A 177 -12.56 1.41 4.86
N ALA A 178 -12.26 0.13 4.59
CA ALA A 178 -11.50 -0.71 5.49
C ALA A 178 -10.06 -0.19 5.66
N VAL A 179 -9.44 0.22 4.54
CA VAL A 179 -8.12 0.89 4.56
C VAL A 179 -8.21 2.22 5.30
N GLY A 180 -9.23 3.04 5.01
CA GLY A 180 -9.44 4.36 5.61
C GLY A 180 -9.59 4.33 7.13
N LYS A 181 -10.27 3.32 7.68
CA LYS A 181 -10.40 3.12 9.15
C LYS A 181 -9.02 2.95 9.80
N LEU A 182 -8.14 2.12 9.24
CA LEU A 182 -6.79 1.93 9.76
C LEU A 182 -5.91 3.15 9.50
N LYS A 183 -5.97 3.75 8.31
CA LYS A 183 -5.27 4.98 7.95
C LYS A 183 -5.50 6.08 8.98
N ASN A 184 -6.75 6.33 9.34
CA ASN A 184 -7.10 7.37 10.33
C ASN A 184 -6.56 7.07 11.74
N ARG A 185 -6.46 5.80 12.11
CA ARG A 185 -5.82 5.39 13.37
C ARG A 185 -4.31 5.63 13.34
N VAL A 186 -3.66 5.26 12.23
CA VAL A 186 -2.23 5.48 12.01
C VAL A 186 -1.89 6.97 12.08
N GLU A 187 -2.63 7.80 11.37
CA GLU A 187 -2.42 9.24 11.34
C GLU A 187 -2.55 9.87 12.73
N ARG A 188 -3.62 9.55 13.46
CA ARG A 188 -3.81 10.03 14.83
C ARG A 188 -2.69 9.59 15.76
N GLU A 189 -2.23 8.35 15.65
CA GLU A 189 -1.16 7.82 16.49
C GLU A 189 0.19 8.48 16.17
N ILE A 190 0.49 8.73 14.90
CA ILE A 190 1.68 9.47 14.48
C ILE A 190 1.67 10.89 15.05
N LEU A 191 0.55 11.60 14.90
CA LEU A 191 0.41 12.97 15.42
C LEU A 191 0.53 13.02 16.95
N ARG A 192 -0.07 12.04 17.65
CA ARG A 192 0.06 11.90 19.12
C ARG A 192 1.52 11.71 19.53
N ARG A 193 2.24 10.78 18.88
CA ARG A 193 3.67 10.52 19.17
C ARG A 193 4.53 11.73 18.84
N ALA A 194 4.34 12.33 17.67
CA ALA A 194 5.08 13.51 17.25
C ALA A 194 4.95 14.68 18.27
N ARG A 195 3.75 14.85 18.85
CA ARG A 195 3.52 15.84 19.89
C ARG A 195 4.20 15.50 21.22
N LEU A 196 4.16 14.23 21.64
CA LEU A 196 4.69 13.80 22.95
C LEU A 196 6.21 13.71 22.95
N GLU A 197 6.81 13.23 21.85
CA GLU A 197 8.26 13.06 21.72
C GLU A 197 8.97 14.40 21.43
N GLY A 198 8.26 15.37 20.86
CA GLY A 198 8.75 16.74 20.60
C GLY A 198 9.80 16.85 19.51
N ARG A 199 10.40 15.73 19.09
CA ARG A 199 11.43 15.64 18.04
C ARG A 199 11.38 14.29 17.35
N GLY A 200 11.73 14.27 16.08
CA GLY A 200 11.79 13.03 15.28
C GLY A 200 11.26 13.19 13.86
N VAL A 201 11.46 12.17 13.05
CA VAL A 201 10.94 12.13 11.69
C VAL A 201 10.01 10.94 11.54
N TYR A 202 8.78 11.23 11.15
CA TYR A 202 7.67 10.29 11.01
C TYR A 202 7.37 10.17 9.50
N ASP A 203 8.04 9.24 8.85
CA ASP A 203 7.98 8.99 7.41
C ASP A 203 7.16 7.74 7.05
N LEU A 204 7.26 7.26 5.80
CA LEU A 204 6.56 6.08 5.32
C LEU A 204 6.88 4.83 6.16
N ASP A 205 8.14 4.63 6.52
CA ASP A 205 8.56 3.48 7.32
C ASP A 205 7.97 3.52 8.73
N TYR A 206 7.93 4.72 9.31
CA TYR A 206 7.30 4.92 10.61
C TYR A 206 5.79 4.65 10.52
N ALA A 207 5.12 5.16 9.50
CA ALA A 207 3.69 4.93 9.28
C ALA A 207 3.40 3.43 9.11
N PHE A 208 4.23 2.70 8.37
CA PHE A 208 4.05 1.27 8.15
C PHE A 208 4.23 0.45 9.44
N ARG A 209 5.27 0.75 10.24
CA ARG A 209 5.43 0.11 11.56
C ARG A 209 4.23 0.38 12.47
N THR A 210 3.78 1.63 12.53
CA THR A 210 2.60 2.01 13.32
C THR A 210 1.34 1.28 12.86
N ALA A 211 1.12 1.12 11.55
CA ALA A 211 -0.01 0.36 11.01
C ALA A 211 0.02 -1.12 11.45
N ARG A 212 1.20 -1.75 11.38
CA ARG A 212 1.39 -3.15 11.84
C ARG A 212 1.18 -3.31 13.34
N GLU A 213 1.65 -2.36 14.14
CA GLU A 213 1.43 -2.35 15.60
C GLU A 213 -0.06 -2.27 15.93
N LEU A 214 -0.79 -1.35 15.27
CA LEU A 214 -2.22 -1.17 15.48
C LEU A 214 -3.07 -2.36 15.02
N LEU A 215 -2.60 -3.17 14.06
CA LEU A 215 -3.28 -4.41 13.66
C LEU A 215 -3.00 -5.55 14.65
N ARG A 216 -1.77 -5.66 15.18
CA ARG A 216 -1.38 -6.75 16.09
C ARG A 216 -1.88 -6.59 17.50
N GLY A 217 -1.93 -5.34 17.98
CA GLY A 217 -2.30 -5.00 19.33
C GLY A 217 -3.59 -4.20 19.36
N GLY A 218 -4.69 -4.82 19.63
CA GLY A 218 -5.84 -4.08 20.13
C GLY A 218 -5.47 -3.39 21.45
N GLY A 219 -4.98 -2.14 21.42
CA GLY A 219 -5.00 -1.23 22.55
C GLY A 219 -4.03 -1.49 23.73
N GLY A 220 -2.81 -1.95 23.50
CA GLY A 220 -1.76 -1.96 24.52
C GLY A 220 -0.73 -0.85 24.24
N GLU A 221 -0.31 -0.13 25.28
CA GLU A 221 0.83 0.81 25.19
C GLU A 221 2.08 0.06 24.72
N VAL A 222 2.43 0.23 23.44
CA VAL A 222 3.70 -0.27 22.93
C VAL A 222 4.78 0.72 23.32
N ARG A 223 5.58 0.38 24.34
CA ARG A 223 6.83 1.09 24.62
C ARG A 223 7.78 0.84 23.46
N LEU A 224 7.97 1.84 22.61
CA LEU A 224 8.99 1.81 21.58
C LEU A 224 10.35 2.07 22.23
N ALA A 225 11.31 1.18 21.97
CA ALA A 225 12.71 1.50 22.22
C ALA A 225 13.11 2.72 21.37
N PRO A 226 13.88 3.66 21.90
CA PRO A 226 14.35 4.81 21.13
C PRO A 226 15.16 4.33 19.92
N LEU A 227 14.85 4.91 18.75
CA LEU A 227 15.65 4.72 17.54
C LEU A 227 17.05 5.28 17.82
N VAL A 228 18.01 4.40 18.04
CA VAL A 228 19.42 4.80 17.99
C VAL A 228 19.73 5.09 16.52
N LEU A 229 19.78 6.37 16.20
CA LEU A 229 20.32 6.83 14.93
C LEU A 229 21.81 6.54 14.95
N SER A 230 22.25 5.47 14.30
CA SER A 230 23.67 5.32 13.92
C SER A 230 23.95 6.36 12.83
N TYR A 231 24.87 7.28 13.16
CA TYR A 231 25.42 8.31 12.29
C TYR A 231 26.27 7.69 11.17
#